data_1276e8b55de529e7978b44a77c3b1a79
#
_entry.id   1276e8b55de529e7978b44a77c3b1a79
#
_cell.length_a   1.000
_cell.length_b   1.000
_cell.length_c   1.000
_cell.angle_alpha   90.00
_cell.angle_beta   90.00
_cell.angle_gamma   90.00
#
_symmetry.space_group_name_H-M   'P 1'
#
loop_
_entity.id
_entity.type
_entity.pdbx_description
1 polymer ?
#
loop_
_entity_poly.entity_id
_entity_poly.type
_entity_poly.pdbx_seq_one_letter_code
_entity_poly.pdbx_strand_id
1 'polypeptide(L)'
;FEYTSHGFRPNRSCHTALAHIQKEFNGAKWFVEGDIKGFFDNINHDVLINTLKERITDERFIRLMRKFLKAGYIEEWQFYNTYSGTPQGGIISPILANIYLDKLDKYIKEYIVKFDKGKKRKFSRESLDFGNARKRIVRRLKSVKDERQKAKLILELKAIEQGRAKYPN
;
A
#
# COMPACT_ATOMS: atom_id res chain seq x y z
N PHE A 1 -7.93 9.21 -9.50
CA PHE A 1 -7.00 8.75 -8.47
C PHE A 1 -7.49 7.47 -7.85
N GLU A 2 -6.58 6.54 -7.59
CA GLU A 2 -6.90 5.28 -6.93
C GLU A 2 -7.29 5.46 -5.46
N TYR A 3 -7.97 4.46 -4.89
CA TYR A 3 -8.44 4.51 -3.50
C TYR A 3 -7.27 4.56 -2.49
N THR A 4 -6.14 4.00 -2.85
CA THR A 4 -4.90 3.97 -2.06
C THR A 4 -4.17 5.30 -1.95
N SER A 5 -4.46 6.27 -2.84
CA SER A 5 -3.86 7.60 -2.81
C SER A 5 -4.53 8.47 -1.74
N HIS A 6 -3.78 8.98 -0.77
CA HIS A 6 -4.28 9.76 0.37
C HIS A 6 -3.73 11.19 0.45
N GLY A 7 -2.52 11.44 -0.06
CA GLY A 7 -1.85 12.74 0.04
C GLY A 7 -2.54 13.84 -0.76
N PHE A 8 -2.68 15.03 -0.17
CA PHE A 8 -3.19 16.24 -0.83
C PHE A 8 -4.53 16.07 -1.58
N ARG A 9 -5.42 15.26 -1.02
CA ARG A 9 -6.75 15.03 -1.59
C ARG A 9 -7.86 15.49 -0.65
N PRO A 10 -8.99 16.02 -1.19
CA PRO A 10 -10.15 16.36 -0.38
C PRO A 10 -10.64 15.15 0.43
N ASN A 11 -10.98 15.37 1.69
CA ASN A 11 -11.48 14.35 2.61
C ASN A 11 -10.52 13.17 2.87
N ARG A 12 -9.21 13.36 2.62
CA ARG A 12 -8.14 12.40 2.90
C ARG A 12 -7.09 13.03 3.82
N SER A 13 -6.46 12.21 4.65
CA SER A 13 -5.46 12.65 5.62
C SER A 13 -4.52 11.50 5.96
N CYS A 14 -3.46 11.77 6.73
CA CYS A 14 -2.60 10.73 7.30
C CYS A 14 -3.42 9.71 8.10
N HIS A 15 -4.43 10.17 8.86
CA HIS A 15 -5.30 9.27 9.62
C HIS A 15 -6.10 8.32 8.73
N THR A 16 -6.60 8.80 7.58
CA THR A 16 -7.30 7.92 6.63
C THR A 16 -6.36 6.91 6.00
N ALA A 17 -5.08 7.26 5.77
CA ALA A 17 -4.06 6.34 5.29
C ALA A 17 -3.74 5.26 6.33
N LEU A 18 -3.53 5.65 7.60
CA LEU A 18 -3.27 4.71 8.69
C LEU A 18 -4.45 3.75 8.91
N ALA A 19 -5.68 4.25 8.91
CA ALA A 19 -6.88 3.41 9.02
C ALA A 19 -6.99 2.41 7.85
N HIS A 20 -6.62 2.85 6.64
CA HIS A 20 -6.59 1.98 5.46
C HIS A 20 -5.55 0.86 5.62
N ILE A 21 -4.32 1.21 6.02
CA ILE A 21 -3.25 0.24 6.28
C ILE A 21 -3.68 -0.77 7.35
N GLN A 22 -4.22 -0.29 8.47
CA GLN A 22 -4.69 -1.17 9.55
C GLN A 22 -5.73 -2.18 9.08
N LYS A 23 -6.63 -1.77 8.18
CA LYS A 23 -7.69 -2.63 7.67
C LYS A 23 -7.21 -3.60 6.60
N GLU A 24 -6.47 -3.11 5.61
CA GLU A 24 -6.13 -3.88 4.41
C GLU A 24 -4.86 -4.73 4.58
N PHE A 25 -3.91 -4.30 5.43
CA PHE A 25 -2.65 -5.01 5.64
C PHE A 25 -2.74 -6.09 6.73
N ASN A 26 -3.95 -6.35 7.24
CA ASN A 26 -4.15 -7.39 8.23
C ASN A 26 -3.78 -8.77 7.64
N GLY A 27 -2.80 -9.43 8.26
CA GLY A 27 -2.25 -10.71 7.80
C GLY A 27 -1.17 -10.59 6.71
N ALA A 28 -0.72 -9.39 6.37
CA ALA A 28 0.45 -9.20 5.51
C ALA A 28 1.72 -9.71 6.22
N LYS A 29 2.53 -10.52 5.51
CA LYS A 29 3.81 -11.03 6.02
C LYS A 29 5.00 -10.18 5.59
N TRP A 30 4.88 -9.52 4.47
CA TRP A 30 5.92 -8.73 3.86
C TRP A 30 5.41 -7.32 3.63
N PHE A 31 6.24 -6.37 3.92
CA PHE A 31 6.05 -4.97 3.61
C PHE A 31 7.18 -4.54 2.68
N VAL A 32 6.83 -3.95 1.56
CA VAL A 32 7.79 -3.40 0.60
C VAL A 32 7.64 -1.89 0.66
N GLU A 33 8.67 -1.23 1.15
CA GLU A 33 8.77 0.22 1.18
C GLU A 33 9.63 0.68 0.01
N GLY A 34 9.16 1.71 -0.68
CA GLY A 34 9.88 2.33 -1.78
C GLY A 34 9.71 3.83 -1.75
N ASP A 35 10.78 4.54 -2.10
CA ASP A 35 10.77 5.99 -2.28
C ASP A 35 11.42 6.36 -3.62
N ILE A 36 10.93 7.45 -4.24
CA ILE A 36 11.45 7.93 -5.52
C ILE A 36 12.36 9.12 -5.23
N LYS A 37 13.67 8.88 -5.30
CA LYS A 37 14.68 9.91 -5.09
C LYS A 37 14.51 11.08 -6.07
N GLY A 38 14.44 12.30 -5.53
CA GLY A 38 14.37 13.52 -6.35
C GLY A 38 13.13 13.56 -7.25
N PHE A 39 11.99 13.03 -6.79
CA PHE A 39 10.77 12.91 -7.60
C PHE A 39 10.35 14.24 -8.22
N PHE A 40 10.26 15.29 -7.40
CA PHE A 40 9.82 16.62 -7.85
C PHE A 40 10.75 17.23 -8.89
N ASP A 41 12.04 16.96 -8.80
CA ASP A 41 13.06 17.52 -9.72
C ASP A 41 13.10 16.76 -11.06
N ASN A 42 12.61 15.51 -11.07
CA ASN A 42 12.70 14.61 -12.21
C ASN A 42 11.36 14.39 -12.95
N ILE A 43 10.31 15.11 -12.61
CA ILE A 43 9.04 15.04 -13.34
C ILE A 43 9.24 15.49 -14.78
N ASN A 44 8.97 14.60 -15.74
CA ASN A 44 9.03 14.95 -17.15
C ASN A 44 7.79 15.78 -17.51
N HIS A 45 8.03 17.04 -17.98
CA HIS A 45 6.97 17.98 -18.30
C HIS A 45 6.05 17.48 -19.43
N ASP A 46 6.59 16.85 -20.47
CA ASP A 46 5.77 16.38 -21.60
C ASP A 46 4.89 15.20 -21.20
N VAL A 47 5.41 14.28 -20.38
CA VAL A 47 4.60 13.16 -19.84
C VAL A 47 3.47 13.71 -18.96
N LEU A 48 3.77 14.67 -18.08
CA LEU A 48 2.77 15.31 -17.22
C LEU A 48 1.68 16.02 -18.06
N ILE A 49 2.09 16.83 -19.03
CA ILE A 49 1.17 17.54 -19.92
C ILE A 49 0.31 16.57 -20.73
N ASN A 50 0.87 15.50 -21.26
CA ASN A 50 0.11 14.49 -21.98
C ASN A 50 -0.90 13.79 -21.06
N THR A 51 -0.52 13.51 -19.82
CA THR A 51 -1.45 12.97 -18.81
C THR A 51 -2.60 13.93 -18.48
N LEU A 52 -2.32 15.23 -18.39
CA LEU A 52 -3.34 16.26 -18.22
C LEU A 52 -4.31 16.32 -19.43
N LYS A 53 -3.79 16.22 -20.65
CA LYS A 53 -4.58 16.22 -21.88
C LYS A 53 -5.57 15.06 -22.00
N GLU A 54 -5.34 13.95 -21.30
CA GLU A 54 -6.30 12.83 -21.26
C GLU A 54 -7.65 13.24 -20.64
N ARG A 55 -7.68 14.30 -19.84
CA ARG A 55 -8.88 14.76 -19.11
C ARG A 55 -9.26 16.19 -19.40
N ILE A 56 -8.33 17.01 -19.84
CA ILE A 56 -8.48 18.45 -20.04
C ILE A 56 -8.25 18.76 -21.51
N THR A 57 -9.30 19.18 -22.19
CA THR A 57 -9.27 19.53 -23.62
C THR A 57 -9.00 21.02 -23.87
N ASP A 58 -9.05 21.86 -22.81
CA ASP A 58 -8.79 23.30 -22.94
C ASP A 58 -7.30 23.58 -23.19
N GLU A 59 -6.97 23.91 -24.42
CA GLU A 59 -5.61 24.24 -24.85
C GLU A 59 -5.08 25.53 -24.21
N ARG A 60 -5.93 26.43 -23.71
CA ARG A 60 -5.49 27.64 -22.97
C ARG A 60 -4.92 27.24 -21.62
N PHE A 61 -5.64 26.35 -20.93
CA PHE A 61 -5.17 25.77 -19.66
C PHE A 61 -3.87 24.99 -19.86
N ILE A 62 -3.79 24.14 -20.87
CA ILE A 62 -2.58 23.35 -21.16
C ILE A 62 -1.38 24.26 -21.46
N ARG A 63 -1.58 25.33 -22.21
CA ARG A 63 -0.51 26.32 -22.45
C ARG A 63 -0.07 27.05 -21.19
N LEU A 64 -1.03 27.37 -20.31
CA LEU A 64 -0.74 27.99 -19.02
C LEU A 64 0.12 27.04 -18.16
N MET A 65 -0.25 25.77 -18.08
CA MET A 65 0.50 24.75 -17.35
C MET A 65 1.93 24.57 -17.89
N ARG A 66 2.12 24.57 -19.21
CA ARG A 66 3.46 24.53 -19.82
C ARG A 66 4.31 25.74 -19.42
N LYS A 67 3.71 26.93 -19.44
CA LYS A 67 4.40 28.17 -19.00
C LYS A 67 4.78 28.09 -17.53
N PHE A 68 3.85 27.61 -16.69
CA PHE A 68 4.09 27.44 -15.26
C PHE A 68 5.26 26.48 -14.99
N LEU A 69 5.29 25.32 -15.63
CA LEU A 69 6.35 24.32 -15.46
C LEU A 69 7.73 24.86 -15.93
N LYS A 70 7.74 25.73 -16.94
CA LYS A 70 8.99 26.32 -17.49
C LYS A 70 9.38 27.64 -16.83
N ALA A 71 8.55 28.20 -15.95
CA ALA A 71 8.75 29.53 -15.38
C ALA A 71 10.02 29.63 -14.51
N GLY A 72 10.60 28.52 -14.07
CA GLY A 72 11.70 28.54 -13.14
C GLY A 72 11.28 28.87 -11.70
N TYR A 73 12.28 29.08 -10.85
CA TYR A 73 12.08 29.49 -9.47
C TYR A 73 13.20 30.44 -9.03
N ILE A 74 12.94 31.18 -7.97
CA ILE A 74 13.92 32.08 -7.36
C ILE A 74 14.32 31.46 -6.00
N GLU A 75 15.62 31.27 -5.80
CA GLU A 75 16.21 30.83 -4.56
C GLU A 75 17.40 31.75 -4.24
N GLU A 76 17.49 32.23 -3.00
CA GLU A 76 18.56 33.19 -2.58
C GLU A 76 18.71 34.40 -3.51
N TRP A 77 17.58 34.93 -4.02
CA TRP A 77 17.55 36.05 -4.98
C TRP A 77 18.17 35.74 -6.35
N GLN A 78 18.44 34.46 -6.66
CA GLN A 78 18.90 34.02 -7.97
C GLN A 78 17.79 33.25 -8.69
N PHE A 79 17.72 33.48 -10.00
CA PHE A 79 16.75 32.81 -10.86
C PHE A 79 17.34 31.52 -11.43
N TYR A 80 16.58 30.43 -11.30
CA TYR A 80 16.91 29.12 -11.84
C TYR A 80 15.85 28.67 -12.85
N ASN A 81 16.30 28.22 -14.01
CA ASN A 81 15.43 27.66 -15.02
C ASN A 81 15.00 26.22 -14.64
N THR A 82 13.74 25.88 -14.86
CA THR A 82 13.21 24.53 -14.66
C THR A 82 13.14 23.80 -16.01
N TYR A 83 14.06 22.88 -16.25
CA TYR A 83 14.05 22.03 -17.45
C TYR A 83 13.23 20.75 -17.24
N SER A 84 13.14 20.27 -16.01
CA SER A 84 12.32 19.15 -15.55
C SER A 84 11.82 19.44 -14.16
N GLY A 85 10.83 18.68 -13.72
CA GLY A 85 10.34 18.78 -12.35
C GLY A 85 9.34 19.90 -12.11
N THR A 86 8.97 20.04 -10.85
CA THR A 86 8.13 21.12 -10.33
C THR A 86 8.83 21.73 -9.12
N PRO A 87 8.79 23.06 -8.92
CA PRO A 87 9.45 23.69 -7.79
C PRO A 87 8.97 23.07 -6.46
N GLN A 88 9.92 22.68 -5.61
CA GLN A 88 9.59 22.25 -4.24
C GLN A 88 8.93 23.42 -3.49
N GLY A 89 7.84 23.14 -2.76
CA GLY A 89 7.09 24.17 -2.06
C GLY A 89 6.03 24.90 -2.92
N GLY A 90 5.96 24.63 -4.21
CA GLY A 90 4.89 25.16 -5.06
C GLY A 90 3.52 24.62 -4.65
N ILE A 91 2.52 25.49 -4.50
CA ILE A 91 1.15 25.13 -4.04
C ILE A 91 0.52 24.04 -4.92
N ILE A 92 0.77 24.04 -6.20
CA ILE A 92 0.20 23.08 -7.16
C ILE A 92 1.05 21.80 -7.31
N SER A 93 2.31 21.82 -6.92
CA SER A 93 3.26 20.71 -7.11
C SER A 93 2.77 19.38 -6.55
N PRO A 94 2.17 19.30 -5.34
CA PRO A 94 1.64 18.04 -4.82
C PRO A 94 0.49 17.46 -5.65
N ILE A 95 -0.35 18.33 -6.23
CA ILE A 95 -1.46 17.88 -7.09
C ILE A 95 -0.91 17.33 -8.41
N LEU A 96 0.06 18.00 -9.01
CA LEU A 96 0.74 17.56 -10.22
C LEU A 96 1.48 16.23 -10.00
N ALA A 97 2.12 16.08 -8.84
CA ALA A 97 2.75 14.84 -8.41
C ALA A 97 1.75 13.68 -8.35
N ASN A 98 0.59 13.90 -7.72
CA ASN A 98 -0.47 12.90 -7.65
C ASN A 98 -0.99 12.52 -9.04
N ILE A 99 -1.15 13.49 -9.96
CA ILE A 99 -1.58 13.23 -11.34
C ILE A 99 -0.54 12.38 -12.07
N TYR A 100 0.74 12.69 -11.91
CA TYR A 100 1.83 11.95 -12.52
C TYR A 100 1.89 10.51 -12.01
N LEU A 101 1.82 10.33 -10.68
CA LEU A 101 1.90 9.02 -10.02
C LEU A 101 0.62 8.16 -10.18
N ASP A 102 -0.52 8.73 -10.54
CA ASP A 102 -1.75 7.96 -10.80
C ASP A 102 -1.54 6.88 -11.88
N LYS A 103 -0.61 7.10 -12.82
CA LYS A 103 -0.23 6.08 -13.81
C LYS A 103 0.48 4.88 -13.17
N LEU A 104 1.36 5.15 -12.22
CA LEU A 104 2.04 4.10 -11.45
C LEU A 104 1.05 3.33 -10.58
N ASP A 105 0.14 4.02 -9.89
CA ASP A 105 -0.90 3.40 -9.08
C ASP A 105 -1.76 2.43 -9.91
N LYS A 106 -2.17 2.85 -11.09
CA LYS A 106 -2.94 2.01 -12.02
C LYS A 106 -2.14 0.79 -12.50
N TYR A 107 -0.88 0.98 -12.84
CA TYR A 107 0.01 -0.12 -13.24
C TYR A 107 0.16 -1.14 -12.12
N ILE A 108 0.41 -0.68 -10.88
CA ILE A 108 0.52 -1.56 -9.71
C ILE A 108 -0.78 -2.32 -9.46
N LYS A 109 -1.92 -1.66 -9.59
CA LYS A 109 -3.24 -2.29 -9.45
C LYS A 109 -3.46 -3.42 -10.47
N GLU A 110 -3.11 -3.19 -11.73
CA GLU A 110 -3.17 -4.23 -12.76
C GLU A 110 -2.20 -5.39 -12.46
N TYR A 111 -1.02 -5.07 -11.94
CA TYR A 111 -0.03 -6.07 -11.54
C TYR A 111 -0.55 -6.92 -10.37
N ILE A 112 -1.17 -6.31 -9.36
CA ILE A 112 -1.79 -7.01 -8.22
C ILE A 112 -2.82 -8.01 -8.73
N VAL A 113 -3.71 -7.61 -9.64
CA VAL A 113 -4.73 -8.50 -10.21
C VAL A 113 -4.09 -9.70 -10.92
N LYS A 114 -2.97 -9.50 -11.62
CA LYS A 114 -2.23 -10.58 -12.29
C LYS A 114 -1.50 -11.49 -11.29
N PHE A 115 -1.05 -10.92 -10.16
CA PHE A 115 -0.29 -11.64 -9.14
C PHE A 115 -1.20 -12.44 -8.21
N ASP A 116 -2.32 -11.87 -7.78
CA ASP A 116 -3.29 -12.49 -6.86
C ASP A 116 -4.14 -13.55 -7.58
N LYS A 117 -3.64 -14.78 -7.59
CA LYS A 117 -4.29 -15.94 -8.27
C LYS A 117 -5.20 -16.77 -7.38
N GLY A 118 -5.67 -16.27 -6.24
CA GLY A 118 -6.51 -17.08 -5.36
C GLY A 118 -7.22 -16.32 -4.25
N LYS A 119 -8.36 -16.86 -3.82
CA LYS A 119 -9.18 -16.28 -2.75
C LYS A 119 -8.62 -16.53 -1.33
N LYS A 120 -7.72 -17.50 -1.16
CA LYS A 120 -7.18 -17.89 0.14
C LYS A 120 -5.72 -18.32 0.00
N ARG A 121 -4.88 -17.90 0.94
CA ARG A 121 -3.51 -18.38 1.05
C ARG A 121 -3.52 -19.88 1.36
N LYS A 122 -2.65 -20.64 0.69
CA LYS A 122 -2.42 -22.04 1.06
C LYS A 122 -1.68 -22.07 2.40
N PHE A 123 -2.21 -22.84 3.35
CA PHE A 123 -1.51 -23.09 4.61
C PHE A 123 -0.26 -23.94 4.35
N SER A 124 0.81 -23.72 5.12
CA SER A 124 1.95 -24.63 5.13
C SER A 124 1.50 -25.99 5.66
N ARG A 125 2.23 -27.06 5.29
CA ARG A 125 1.93 -28.42 5.75
C ARG A 125 1.96 -28.49 7.28
N GLU A 126 2.97 -27.87 7.90
CA GLU A 126 3.12 -27.78 9.35
C GLU A 126 1.93 -27.07 10.00
N SER A 127 1.49 -25.94 9.45
CA SER A 127 0.34 -25.21 9.97
C SER A 127 -0.96 -26.03 9.90
N LEU A 128 -1.13 -26.82 8.84
CA LEU A 128 -2.27 -27.75 8.71
C LEU A 128 -2.20 -28.85 9.74
N ASP A 129 -1.01 -29.44 9.99
CA ASP A 129 -0.82 -30.52 10.95
C ASP A 129 -1.10 -30.03 12.38
N PHE A 130 -0.61 -28.84 12.77
CA PHE A 130 -0.96 -28.22 14.05
C PHE A 130 -2.48 -27.94 14.16
N GLY A 131 -3.09 -27.44 13.10
CA GLY A 131 -4.53 -27.20 13.06
C GLY A 131 -5.37 -28.49 13.23
N ASN A 132 -4.96 -29.56 12.61
CA ASN A 132 -5.60 -30.87 12.71
C ASN A 132 -5.40 -31.50 14.10
N ALA A 133 -4.19 -31.42 14.65
CA ALA A 133 -3.88 -31.89 16.00
C ALA A 133 -4.73 -31.13 17.04
N ARG A 134 -4.81 -29.81 16.95
CA ARG A 134 -5.66 -28.98 17.80
C ARG A 134 -7.14 -29.39 17.73
N LYS A 135 -7.69 -29.56 16.52
CA LYS A 135 -9.09 -30.01 16.33
C LYS A 135 -9.36 -31.34 16.97
N ARG A 136 -8.40 -32.29 16.89
CA ARG A 136 -8.49 -33.62 17.49
C ARG A 136 -8.58 -33.55 19.01
N ILE A 137 -7.72 -32.74 19.65
CA ILE A 137 -7.71 -32.58 21.11
C ILE A 137 -8.97 -31.86 21.58
N VAL A 138 -9.41 -30.79 20.91
CA VAL A 138 -10.65 -30.09 21.26
C VAL A 138 -11.88 -31.01 21.18
N ARG A 139 -11.93 -31.92 20.19
CA ARG A 139 -13.00 -32.93 20.12
C ARG A 139 -12.95 -33.88 21.30
N ARG A 140 -11.76 -34.38 21.67
CA ARG A 140 -11.56 -35.26 22.83
C ARG A 140 -11.97 -34.58 24.14
N LEU A 141 -11.60 -33.31 24.32
CA LEU A 141 -11.98 -32.54 25.51
C LEU A 141 -13.50 -32.46 25.74
N LYS A 142 -14.29 -32.44 24.66
CA LYS A 142 -15.74 -32.41 24.75
C LYS A 142 -16.34 -33.74 25.21
N SER A 143 -15.67 -34.88 25.01
CA SER A 143 -16.18 -36.20 25.32
C SER A 143 -15.66 -36.79 26.65
N VAL A 144 -14.59 -36.22 27.21
CA VAL A 144 -13.97 -36.70 28.45
C VAL A 144 -14.66 -36.09 29.66
N LYS A 145 -15.08 -36.95 30.61
CA LYS A 145 -15.72 -36.55 31.89
C LYS A 145 -14.69 -36.53 33.06
N ASP A 146 -13.60 -37.27 32.94
CA ASP A 146 -12.56 -37.36 33.99
C ASP A 146 -11.70 -36.10 34.01
N GLU A 147 -11.64 -35.43 35.17
CA GLU A 147 -10.89 -34.20 35.37
C GLU A 147 -9.39 -34.36 35.19
N ARG A 148 -8.78 -35.54 35.56
CA ARG A 148 -7.37 -35.79 35.36
C ARG A 148 -7.01 -35.89 33.87
N GLN A 149 -7.86 -36.55 33.10
CA GLN A 149 -7.68 -36.67 31.66
C GLN A 149 -7.90 -35.30 30.95
N LYS A 150 -8.83 -34.51 31.41
CA LYS A 150 -9.02 -33.13 30.91
C LYS A 150 -7.78 -32.27 31.14
N ALA A 151 -7.20 -32.32 32.34
CA ALA A 151 -6.00 -31.54 32.66
C ALA A 151 -4.84 -31.91 31.72
N LYS A 152 -4.64 -33.22 31.44
CA LYS A 152 -3.63 -33.69 30.50
C LYS A 152 -3.86 -33.17 29.08
N LEU A 153 -5.09 -33.22 28.57
CA LEU A 153 -5.43 -32.73 27.24
C LEU A 153 -5.28 -31.19 27.11
N ILE A 154 -5.52 -30.45 28.18
CA ILE A 154 -5.30 -28.99 28.21
C ILE A 154 -3.80 -28.67 28.11
N LEU A 155 -2.93 -29.42 28.77
CA LEU A 155 -1.48 -29.27 28.65
C LEU A 155 -1.01 -29.57 27.21
N GLU A 156 -1.50 -30.65 26.61
CA GLU A 156 -1.21 -30.97 25.21
C GLU A 156 -1.69 -29.86 24.27
N LEU A 157 -2.87 -29.27 24.49
CA LEU A 157 -3.39 -28.17 23.71
C LEU A 157 -2.48 -26.94 23.78
N LYS A 158 -2.04 -26.56 24.98
CA LYS A 158 -1.11 -25.46 25.19
C LYS A 158 0.21 -25.67 24.46
N ALA A 159 0.77 -26.88 24.52
CA ALA A 159 2.01 -27.21 23.80
C ALA A 159 1.86 -27.07 22.28
N ILE A 160 0.72 -27.50 21.71
CA ILE A 160 0.42 -27.33 20.29
C ILE A 160 0.26 -25.86 19.93
N GLU A 161 -0.40 -25.04 20.74
CA GLU A 161 -0.58 -23.60 20.51
C GLU A 161 0.75 -22.84 20.57
N GLN A 162 1.64 -23.21 21.49
CA GLN A 162 3.00 -22.68 21.54
C GLN A 162 3.85 -23.09 20.32
N GLY A 163 3.73 -24.35 19.88
CA GLY A 163 4.39 -24.82 18.67
C GLY A 163 3.90 -24.08 17.42
N ARG A 164 2.58 -23.84 17.31
CA ARG A 164 1.98 -23.10 16.20
C ARG A 164 2.45 -21.63 16.14
N ALA A 165 2.72 -20.99 17.27
CA ALA A 165 3.19 -19.61 17.31
C ALA A 165 4.56 -19.44 16.63
N LYS A 166 5.36 -20.51 16.52
CA LYS A 166 6.64 -20.51 15.78
C LYS A 166 6.48 -20.55 14.26
N TYR A 167 5.29 -20.92 13.76
CA TYR A 167 4.99 -21.05 12.34
C TYR A 167 3.73 -20.20 12.02
N PRO A 168 3.84 -18.87 12.01
CA PRO A 168 2.73 -18.00 11.64
C PRO A 168 2.33 -18.25 10.18
N ASN A 169 1.03 -18.18 9.93
CA ASN A 169 0.43 -18.36 8.58
C ASN A 169 0.86 -17.27 7.61
#